data_a8a7a938035d377d152915ecec7f314f
#
_entry.id   a8a7a938035d377d152915ecec7f314f
#
_cell.length_a   1.000
_cell.length_b   1.000
_cell.length_c   1.000
_cell.angle_alpha   90.00
_cell.angle_beta   90.00
_cell.angle_gamma   90.00
#
_symmetry.space_group_name_H-M   'P 1'
#
loop_
_entity.id
_entity.type
_entity.pdbx_description
1 polymer ?
#
loop_
_entity_poly.entity_id
_entity_poly.type
_entity_poly.pdbx_seq_one_letter_code
_entity_poly.pdbx_strand_id
1 'polypeptide(L)'
;TAWLIHGPDGLWFLGWQNPQDLSGVRTGAPSFYCDTVAANPGVRILALGPLTNIAQALQQCPAAMKTVGQLVILGGAKYGGNKTVVAEFNFWQDPEAANAVLTAGLPITLVLLDAFVRPTVEQKDLDKLFSKGIPTIQFLSSAIQQYANVQLTNTGRAGIPDAVAAVIALQGSEGIRTPALIKMVLQESLARGQSIVGLTAGEKVTMIATDQELSAMAE
;
A
#
# COMPACT_ATOMS: atom_id res chain seq x y z
N THR A 1 -15.32 3.19 8.06
CA THR A 1 -14.30 4.02 8.72
C THR A 1 -13.19 3.10 9.22
N ALA A 2 -11.92 3.44 8.95
CA ALA A 2 -10.75 2.61 9.28
C ALA A 2 -10.61 2.32 10.79
N TRP A 3 -11.19 3.13 11.65
CA TRP A 3 -11.17 2.93 13.11
C TRP A 3 -11.76 1.59 13.57
N LEU A 4 -12.65 0.98 12.80
CA LEU A 4 -13.18 -0.36 13.09
C LEU A 4 -12.11 -1.46 12.96
N ILE A 5 -11.06 -1.18 12.18
CA ILE A 5 -9.96 -2.12 11.91
C ILE A 5 -8.72 -1.75 12.73
N HIS A 6 -8.46 -0.47 12.95
CA HIS A 6 -7.23 0.02 13.57
C HIS A 6 -7.44 0.67 14.94
N GLY A 7 -8.65 0.61 15.51
CA GLY A 7 -8.99 1.31 16.74
C GLY A 7 -9.19 2.83 16.55
N PRO A 8 -9.75 3.52 17.55
CA PRO A 8 -10.10 4.95 17.43
C PRO A 8 -8.88 5.87 17.34
N ASP A 9 -7.73 5.45 17.83
CA ASP A 9 -6.45 6.15 17.76
C ASP A 9 -5.56 5.68 16.59
N GLY A 10 -6.03 4.71 15.80
CA GLY A 10 -5.27 4.08 14.73
C GLY A 10 -4.22 3.08 15.19
N LEU A 11 -4.03 2.91 16.50
CA LEU A 11 -3.01 2.06 17.12
C LEU A 11 -3.57 1.12 18.20
N TRP A 12 -4.88 0.87 18.21
CA TRP A 12 -5.55 -0.02 19.15
C TRP A 12 -5.25 0.29 20.64
N PHE A 13 -5.40 1.56 21.01
CA PHE A 13 -5.26 1.99 22.42
C PHE A 13 -3.87 1.72 23.02
N LEU A 14 -2.79 2.00 22.27
CA LEU A 14 -1.44 1.96 22.83
C LEU A 14 -1.22 2.94 24.00
N GLY A 15 -2.23 3.70 24.37
CA GLY A 15 -2.10 4.77 25.36
C GLY A 15 -1.26 5.94 24.85
N TRP A 16 -1.03 5.99 23.54
CA TRP A 16 -0.31 7.09 22.92
C TRP A 16 -1.13 8.37 23.03
N GLN A 17 -0.63 9.32 23.79
CA GLN A 17 -1.16 10.67 23.74
C GLN A 17 -0.54 11.39 22.54
N ASN A 18 -1.39 11.97 21.70
CA ASN A 18 -0.89 12.80 20.60
C ASN A 18 0.03 13.87 21.17
N PRO A 19 1.23 14.08 20.57
CA PRO A 19 2.12 15.13 21.02
C PRO A 19 1.37 16.47 21.03
N GLN A 20 1.44 17.18 22.16
CA GLN A 20 0.85 18.52 22.27
C GLN A 20 1.62 19.54 21.41
N ASP A 21 2.91 19.29 21.20
CA ASP A 21 3.77 20.09 20.32
C ASP A 21 3.87 19.44 18.96
N LEU A 22 3.27 20.09 17.97
CA LEU A 22 3.31 19.72 16.56
C LEU A 22 4.28 20.61 15.76
N SER A 23 5.07 21.46 16.40
CA SER A 23 6.00 22.38 15.72
C SER A 23 7.03 21.68 14.84
N GLY A 24 7.38 20.43 15.18
CA GLY A 24 8.26 19.56 14.36
C GLY A 24 7.57 18.88 13.18
N VAL A 25 6.24 18.96 13.06
CA VAL A 25 5.50 18.33 11.98
C VAL A 25 5.57 19.21 10.73
N ARG A 26 6.17 18.68 9.67
CA ARG A 26 6.20 19.36 8.37
C ARG A 26 4.85 19.21 7.69
N THR A 27 4.31 20.32 7.20
CA THR A 27 3.13 20.35 6.33
C THR A 27 3.56 20.34 4.87
N GLY A 28 2.64 20.00 3.95
CA GLY A 28 2.92 20.04 2.51
C GLY A 28 3.60 18.78 1.97
N ALA A 29 3.03 17.61 2.25
CA ALA A 29 3.53 16.34 1.73
C ALA A 29 3.81 16.34 0.22
N PRO A 30 2.98 16.94 -0.67
CA PRO A 30 3.30 17.03 -2.10
C PRO A 30 4.61 17.73 -2.40
N SER A 31 4.88 18.87 -1.74
CA SER A 31 6.15 19.59 -1.90
C SER A 31 7.34 18.78 -1.39
N PHE A 32 7.17 18.04 -0.28
CA PHE A 32 8.20 17.13 0.20
C PHE A 32 8.54 16.04 -0.83
N TYR A 33 7.54 15.46 -1.51
CA TYR A 33 7.79 14.54 -2.63
C TYR A 33 8.60 15.22 -3.74
N CYS A 34 8.20 16.44 -4.14
CA CYS A 34 8.90 17.20 -5.18
C CYS A 34 10.38 17.41 -4.84
N ASP A 35 10.66 17.91 -3.65
CA ASP A 35 12.02 18.21 -3.20
C ASP A 35 12.85 16.92 -3.09
N THR A 36 12.26 15.86 -2.52
CA THR A 36 12.94 14.59 -2.31
C THR A 36 13.32 13.93 -3.64
N VAL A 37 12.37 13.89 -4.60
CA VAL A 37 12.60 13.26 -5.91
C VAL A 37 13.58 14.09 -6.74
N ALA A 38 13.49 15.42 -6.69
CA ALA A 38 14.45 16.29 -7.38
C ALA A 38 15.88 16.10 -6.85
N ALA A 39 16.04 15.95 -5.53
CA ALA A 39 17.34 15.71 -4.90
C ALA A 39 17.87 14.28 -5.10
N ASN A 40 16.99 13.31 -5.36
CA ASN A 40 17.32 11.89 -5.45
C ASN A 40 16.67 11.23 -6.68
N PRO A 41 17.12 11.54 -7.90
CA PRO A 41 16.62 10.90 -9.12
C PRO A 41 16.79 9.37 -9.02
N GLY A 42 15.77 8.62 -9.42
CA GLY A 42 15.76 7.15 -9.29
C GLY A 42 15.30 6.62 -7.94
N VAL A 43 14.88 7.51 -7.01
CA VAL A 43 14.33 7.09 -5.71
C VAL A 43 13.14 6.15 -5.90
N ARG A 44 13.01 5.18 -5.00
CA ARG A 44 11.82 4.31 -4.92
C ARG A 44 10.83 4.89 -3.94
N ILE A 45 9.56 4.86 -4.31
CA ILE A 45 8.44 5.29 -3.46
C ILE A 45 7.60 4.06 -3.14
N LEU A 46 7.31 3.83 -1.86
CA LEU A 46 6.35 2.85 -1.39
C LEU A 46 5.10 3.58 -0.89
N ALA A 47 3.97 3.38 -1.58
CA ALA A 47 2.67 3.96 -1.23
C ALA A 47 1.78 2.90 -0.58
N LEU A 48 1.48 3.07 0.71
CA LEU A 48 0.69 2.16 1.55
C LEU A 48 -0.72 2.69 1.87
N GLY A 49 -1.10 3.81 1.26
CA GLY A 49 -2.40 4.46 1.45
C GLY A 49 -2.92 5.13 0.20
N PRO A 50 -3.98 5.96 0.32
CA PRO A 50 -4.54 6.72 -0.79
C PRO A 50 -3.50 7.57 -1.51
N LEU A 51 -3.63 7.69 -2.83
CA LEU A 51 -2.60 8.29 -3.70
C LEU A 51 -2.69 9.82 -3.83
N THR A 52 -3.54 10.47 -3.05
CA THR A 52 -3.81 11.93 -3.11
C THR A 52 -2.53 12.77 -3.11
N ASN A 53 -1.61 12.52 -2.17
CA ASN A 53 -0.37 13.29 -2.06
C ASN A 53 0.55 13.09 -3.28
N ILE A 54 0.62 11.88 -3.82
CA ILE A 54 1.43 11.56 -5.00
C ILE A 54 0.82 12.20 -6.24
N ALA A 55 -0.51 12.16 -6.40
CA ALA A 55 -1.20 12.82 -7.48
C ALA A 55 -0.99 14.36 -7.45
N GLN A 56 -1.05 14.96 -6.27
CA GLN A 56 -0.75 16.39 -6.10
C GLN A 56 0.72 16.71 -6.44
N ALA A 57 1.66 15.86 -6.03
CA ALA A 57 3.07 16.04 -6.41
C ALA A 57 3.28 15.94 -7.93
N LEU A 58 2.59 15.02 -8.61
CA LEU A 58 2.59 14.92 -10.06
C LEU A 58 2.08 16.19 -10.75
N GLN A 59 1.10 16.89 -10.16
CA GLN A 59 0.61 18.17 -10.65
C GLN A 59 1.60 19.31 -10.39
N GLN A 60 2.23 19.33 -9.21
CA GLN A 60 3.15 20.39 -8.79
C GLN A 60 4.51 20.32 -9.50
N CYS A 61 5.06 19.13 -9.67
CA CYS A 61 6.41 18.91 -10.17
C CYS A 61 6.51 17.72 -11.14
N PRO A 62 5.77 17.72 -12.25
CA PRO A 62 5.68 16.58 -13.16
C PRO A 62 7.03 16.12 -13.71
N ALA A 63 7.96 17.05 -13.97
CA ALA A 63 9.29 16.72 -14.47
C ALA A 63 10.12 15.97 -13.43
N ALA A 64 10.11 16.41 -12.17
CA ALA A 64 10.80 15.71 -11.08
C ALA A 64 10.18 14.33 -10.84
N MET A 65 8.85 14.24 -10.74
CA MET A 65 8.16 12.97 -10.50
C MET A 65 8.44 11.91 -11.57
N LYS A 66 8.72 12.31 -12.81
CA LYS A 66 9.13 11.38 -13.88
C LYS A 66 10.50 10.75 -13.67
N THR A 67 11.32 11.26 -12.76
CA THR A 67 12.63 10.68 -12.41
C THR A 67 12.53 9.61 -11.32
N VAL A 68 11.33 9.32 -10.81
CA VAL A 68 11.09 8.22 -9.85
C VAL A 68 11.53 6.90 -10.48
N GLY A 69 12.39 6.16 -9.80
CA GLY A 69 12.91 4.88 -10.30
C GLY A 69 11.88 3.76 -10.22
N GLN A 70 11.04 3.77 -9.20
CA GLN A 70 9.94 2.83 -9.01
C GLN A 70 8.91 3.39 -8.04
N LEU A 71 7.63 3.18 -8.35
CA LEU A 71 6.51 3.43 -7.45
C LEU A 71 5.82 2.10 -7.15
N VAL A 72 5.99 1.58 -5.93
CA VAL A 72 5.27 0.40 -5.44
C VAL A 72 4.02 0.86 -4.72
N ILE A 73 2.86 0.38 -5.15
CA ILE A 73 1.56 0.82 -4.63
C ILE A 73 0.82 -0.40 -4.07
N LEU A 74 0.45 -0.32 -2.80
CA LEU A 74 -0.53 -1.22 -2.20
C LEU A 74 -1.92 -0.67 -2.49
N GLY A 75 -2.69 -1.33 -3.34
CA GLY A 75 -4.04 -0.88 -3.70
C GLY A 75 -4.60 -1.51 -4.95
N GLY A 76 -5.89 -1.31 -5.13
CA GLY A 76 -6.65 -1.91 -6.22
C GLY A 76 -6.94 -3.39 -6.02
N ALA A 77 -7.81 -3.93 -6.87
CA ALA A 77 -8.22 -5.33 -6.86
C ALA A 77 -8.61 -5.78 -8.26
N LYS A 78 -8.42 -7.06 -8.54
CA LYS A 78 -8.83 -7.68 -9.81
C LYS A 78 -10.18 -8.37 -9.71
N TYR A 79 -10.45 -9.08 -8.61
CA TYR A 79 -11.60 -9.96 -8.46
C TYR A 79 -12.59 -9.56 -7.36
N GLY A 80 -12.54 -8.36 -6.86
CA GLY A 80 -13.45 -7.92 -5.82
C GLY A 80 -12.88 -6.75 -5.03
N GLY A 81 -13.47 -6.44 -3.88
CA GLY A 81 -13.01 -5.36 -3.03
C GLY A 81 -13.08 -5.70 -1.55
N ASN A 82 -12.49 -4.85 -0.72
CA ASN A 82 -12.57 -4.94 0.74
C ASN A 82 -13.27 -3.72 1.36
N LYS A 83 -13.51 -2.68 0.57
CA LYS A 83 -14.27 -1.50 0.99
C LYS A 83 -15.70 -1.53 0.47
N THR A 84 -15.89 -1.86 -0.78
CA THR A 84 -17.16 -2.24 -1.38
C THR A 84 -17.04 -3.63 -1.97
N VAL A 85 -18.10 -4.16 -2.56
CA VAL A 85 -18.04 -5.47 -3.24
C VAL A 85 -16.99 -5.49 -4.36
N VAL A 86 -16.69 -4.34 -4.96
CA VAL A 86 -15.82 -4.24 -6.15
C VAL A 86 -14.61 -3.34 -5.97
N ALA A 87 -14.53 -2.53 -4.91
CA ALA A 87 -13.46 -1.55 -4.74
C ALA A 87 -12.59 -1.85 -3.51
N GLU A 88 -11.28 -1.77 -3.72
CA GLU A 88 -10.27 -1.82 -2.66
C GLU A 88 -10.18 -0.45 -1.96
N PHE A 89 -9.84 -0.48 -0.66
CA PHE A 89 -9.92 0.67 0.23
C PHE A 89 -9.07 1.86 -0.20
N ASN A 90 -7.80 1.67 -0.51
CA ASN A 90 -6.89 2.77 -0.84
C ASN A 90 -7.30 3.49 -2.13
N PHE A 91 -7.71 2.73 -3.13
CA PHE A 91 -8.17 3.28 -4.40
C PHE A 91 -9.56 3.88 -4.30
N TRP A 92 -10.42 3.29 -3.48
CA TRP A 92 -11.77 3.82 -3.23
C TRP A 92 -11.76 5.16 -2.51
N GLN A 93 -10.77 5.42 -1.64
CA GLN A 93 -10.66 6.66 -0.88
C GLN A 93 -10.44 7.89 -1.77
N ASP A 94 -9.70 7.75 -2.86
CA ASP A 94 -9.45 8.80 -3.84
C ASP A 94 -9.20 8.18 -5.22
N PRO A 95 -10.26 7.76 -5.91
CA PRO A 95 -10.13 7.09 -7.20
C PRO A 95 -9.62 8.02 -8.31
N GLU A 96 -9.85 9.34 -8.20
CA GLU A 96 -9.29 10.34 -9.11
C GLU A 96 -7.78 10.40 -9.00
N ALA A 97 -7.25 10.44 -7.78
CA ALA A 97 -5.81 10.41 -7.55
C ALA A 97 -5.20 9.07 -8.02
N ALA A 98 -5.86 7.95 -7.73
CA ALA A 98 -5.43 6.66 -8.23
C ALA A 98 -5.35 6.64 -9.76
N ASN A 99 -6.39 7.12 -10.44
CA ASN A 99 -6.39 7.23 -11.90
C ASN A 99 -5.27 8.14 -12.43
N ALA A 100 -5.07 9.29 -11.82
CA ALA A 100 -4.03 10.25 -12.23
C ALA A 100 -2.62 9.63 -12.11
N VAL A 101 -2.35 8.91 -11.03
CA VAL A 101 -1.05 8.25 -10.80
C VAL A 101 -0.86 7.09 -11.77
N LEU A 102 -1.88 6.24 -11.96
CA LEU A 102 -1.81 5.07 -12.84
C LEU A 102 -1.59 5.45 -14.31
N THR A 103 -2.08 6.61 -14.72
CA THR A 103 -1.95 7.12 -16.11
C THR A 103 -0.75 8.04 -16.32
N ALA A 104 0.03 8.34 -15.27
CA ALA A 104 1.16 9.27 -15.32
C ALA A 104 2.39 8.76 -16.10
N GLY A 105 2.41 7.50 -16.49
CA GLY A 105 3.56 6.90 -17.20
C GLY A 105 4.77 6.65 -16.30
N LEU A 106 4.56 6.48 -14.98
CA LEU A 106 5.60 6.11 -14.02
C LEU A 106 5.88 4.61 -14.07
N PRO A 107 7.06 4.17 -13.62
CA PRO A 107 7.37 2.74 -13.44
C PRO A 107 6.65 2.20 -12.19
N ILE A 108 5.40 1.75 -12.36
CA ILE A 108 4.53 1.32 -11.27
C ILE A 108 4.54 -0.20 -11.12
N THR A 109 4.64 -0.65 -9.88
CA THR A 109 4.32 -2.01 -9.46
C THR A 109 3.12 -1.97 -8.52
N LEU A 110 2.02 -2.60 -8.92
CA LEU A 110 0.84 -2.73 -8.06
C LEU A 110 0.90 -4.03 -7.26
N VAL A 111 0.64 -3.90 -5.97
CA VAL A 111 0.36 -5.00 -5.06
C VAL A 111 -1.14 -4.97 -4.80
N LEU A 112 -1.87 -5.77 -5.56
CA LEU A 112 -3.33 -5.80 -5.51
C LEU A 112 -3.85 -6.54 -4.26
N LEU A 113 -5.11 -6.28 -3.90
CA LEU A 113 -5.82 -7.01 -2.85
C LEU A 113 -5.67 -8.53 -3.03
N ASP A 114 -5.83 -9.00 -4.25
CA ASP A 114 -5.73 -10.42 -4.62
C ASP A 114 -4.37 -11.04 -4.29
N ALA A 115 -3.33 -10.23 -4.28
CA ALA A 115 -1.97 -10.62 -3.95
C ALA A 115 -1.72 -10.53 -2.43
N PHE A 116 -2.04 -9.41 -1.80
CA PHE A 116 -1.65 -9.17 -0.42
C PHE A 116 -2.53 -9.86 0.65
N VAL A 117 -3.68 -10.42 0.27
CA VAL A 117 -4.51 -11.20 1.22
C VAL A 117 -3.99 -12.62 1.47
N ARG A 118 -3.08 -13.11 0.64
CA ARG A 118 -2.60 -14.50 0.71
C ARG A 118 -1.49 -14.73 1.72
N PRO A 119 -0.44 -13.87 1.78
CA PRO A 119 0.56 -14.00 2.83
C PRO A 119 -0.05 -13.70 4.18
N THR A 120 0.03 -14.66 5.08
CA THR A 120 -0.52 -14.54 6.43
C THR A 120 0.48 -15.04 7.45
N VAL A 121 0.37 -14.52 8.66
CA VAL A 121 1.14 -14.97 9.83
C VAL A 121 0.23 -15.68 10.83
N GLU A 122 0.80 -16.61 11.56
CA GLU A 122 0.20 -17.26 12.70
C GLU A 122 0.73 -16.65 14.01
N GLN A 123 0.11 -16.97 15.15
CA GLN A 123 0.56 -16.44 16.44
C GLN A 123 2.05 -16.75 16.70
N LYS A 124 2.51 -17.97 16.37
CA LYS A 124 3.92 -18.36 16.53
C LYS A 124 4.92 -17.45 15.79
N ASP A 125 4.51 -16.88 14.66
CA ASP A 125 5.36 -15.98 13.85
C ASP A 125 5.48 -14.62 14.54
N LEU A 126 4.38 -14.14 15.15
CA LEU A 126 4.38 -12.93 15.97
C LEU A 126 5.24 -13.12 17.23
N ASP A 127 5.09 -14.23 17.92
CA ASP A 127 5.89 -14.55 19.10
C ASP A 127 7.38 -14.57 18.77
N LYS A 128 7.75 -15.18 17.64
CA LYS A 128 9.12 -15.18 17.12
C LYS A 128 9.61 -13.77 16.77
N LEU A 129 8.74 -12.93 16.20
CA LEU A 129 9.07 -11.54 15.90
C LEU A 129 9.34 -10.74 17.18
N PHE A 130 8.46 -10.86 18.17
CA PHE A 130 8.55 -10.12 19.43
C PHE A 130 9.75 -10.57 20.28
N SER A 131 10.11 -11.85 20.22
CA SER A 131 11.27 -12.39 20.94
C SER A 131 12.63 -11.88 20.45
N LYS A 132 12.69 -11.26 19.27
CA LYS A 132 13.95 -10.70 18.72
C LYS A 132 14.50 -9.50 19.50
N GLY A 133 13.75 -8.92 20.43
CA GLY A 133 14.21 -7.82 21.27
C GLY A 133 14.47 -6.51 20.52
N ILE A 134 13.92 -6.34 19.32
CA ILE A 134 14.06 -5.11 18.54
C ILE A 134 13.21 -4.01 19.20
N PRO A 135 13.79 -2.89 19.67
CA PRO A 135 13.05 -1.89 20.46
C PRO A 135 11.79 -1.36 19.78
N THR A 136 11.86 -1.06 18.49
CA THR A 136 10.70 -0.58 17.72
C THR A 136 9.59 -1.64 17.64
N ILE A 137 9.96 -2.91 17.46
CA ILE A 137 9.00 -4.01 17.43
C ILE A 137 8.37 -4.22 18.80
N GLN A 138 9.15 -4.14 19.87
CA GLN A 138 8.63 -4.25 21.24
C GLN A 138 7.66 -3.11 21.55
N PHE A 139 7.99 -1.88 21.16
CA PHE A 139 7.10 -0.72 21.30
C PHE A 139 5.76 -0.91 20.55
N LEU A 140 5.80 -1.43 19.34
CA LEU A 140 4.61 -1.64 18.50
C LEU A 140 3.91 -2.99 18.75
N SER A 141 4.48 -3.87 19.58
CA SER A 141 4.00 -5.26 19.73
C SER A 141 2.54 -5.35 20.11
N SER A 142 2.05 -4.49 21.01
CA SER A 142 0.65 -4.50 21.43
C SER A 142 -0.29 -4.08 20.29
N ALA A 143 0.06 -3.08 19.48
CA ALA A 143 -0.73 -2.68 18.33
C ALA A 143 -0.74 -3.78 17.26
N ILE A 144 0.42 -4.37 16.97
CA ILE A 144 0.55 -5.47 16.01
C ILE A 144 -0.28 -6.67 16.48
N GLN A 145 -0.21 -7.03 17.76
CA GLN A 145 -0.98 -8.13 18.33
C GLN A 145 -2.48 -7.85 18.28
N GLN A 146 -2.92 -6.65 18.62
CA GLN A 146 -4.34 -6.28 18.58
C GLN A 146 -4.90 -6.31 17.15
N TYR A 147 -4.16 -5.78 16.18
CA TYR A 147 -4.53 -5.88 14.77
C TYR A 147 -4.65 -7.34 14.33
N ALA A 148 -3.69 -8.17 14.69
CA ALA A 148 -3.70 -9.59 14.35
C ALA A 148 -4.83 -10.36 15.02
N ASN A 149 -5.15 -10.07 16.28
CA ASN A 149 -6.17 -10.79 17.05
C ASN A 149 -7.54 -10.79 16.36
N VAL A 150 -7.93 -9.69 15.72
CA VAL A 150 -9.20 -9.59 14.97
C VAL A 150 -9.31 -10.68 13.90
N GLN A 151 -8.20 -10.99 13.25
CA GLN A 151 -8.14 -12.00 12.19
C GLN A 151 -7.82 -13.39 12.73
N LEU A 152 -6.86 -13.49 13.66
CA LEU A 152 -6.46 -14.76 14.29
C LEU A 152 -7.63 -15.46 14.97
N THR A 153 -8.50 -14.71 15.66
CA THR A 153 -9.68 -15.25 16.33
C THR A 153 -10.64 -15.95 15.36
N ASN A 154 -10.75 -15.42 14.14
CA ASN A 154 -11.71 -15.94 13.16
C ASN A 154 -11.13 -17.01 12.24
N THR A 155 -9.84 -16.93 11.92
CA THR A 155 -9.22 -17.74 10.86
C THR A 155 -7.96 -18.47 11.31
N GLY A 156 -7.43 -18.17 12.49
CA GLY A 156 -6.12 -18.64 12.96
C GLY A 156 -4.94 -17.97 12.24
N ARG A 157 -5.19 -17.06 11.31
CA ARG A 157 -4.17 -16.39 10.48
C ARG A 157 -4.48 -14.92 10.34
N ALA A 158 -3.44 -14.07 10.32
CA ALA A 158 -3.56 -12.63 10.12
C ALA A 158 -2.82 -12.19 8.85
N GLY A 159 -3.47 -11.36 8.03
CA GLY A 159 -2.85 -10.73 6.86
C GLY A 159 -1.86 -9.64 7.24
N ILE A 160 -0.84 -9.46 6.42
CA ILE A 160 0.24 -8.47 6.60
C ILE A 160 0.44 -7.62 5.34
N PRO A 161 -0.59 -6.96 4.80
CA PRO A 161 -0.59 -6.34 3.47
C PRO A 161 0.56 -5.34 3.27
N ASP A 162 0.76 -4.44 4.22
CA ASP A 162 1.80 -3.40 4.12
C ASP A 162 3.21 -3.99 4.12
N ALA A 163 3.44 -5.03 4.92
CA ALA A 163 4.71 -5.75 4.95
C ALA A 163 4.99 -6.45 3.62
N VAL A 164 3.97 -7.04 2.98
CA VAL A 164 4.10 -7.63 1.64
C VAL A 164 4.56 -6.60 0.62
N ALA A 165 3.91 -5.43 0.57
CA ALA A 165 4.30 -4.35 -0.33
C ALA A 165 5.71 -3.82 -0.04
N ALA A 166 6.09 -3.74 1.25
CA ALA A 166 7.43 -3.32 1.66
C ALA A 166 8.51 -4.30 1.19
N VAL A 167 8.29 -5.60 1.33
CA VAL A 167 9.22 -6.62 0.85
C VAL A 167 9.38 -6.53 -0.67
N ILE A 168 8.29 -6.38 -1.43
CA ILE A 168 8.32 -6.19 -2.89
C ILE A 168 9.13 -4.93 -3.26
N ALA A 169 8.96 -3.84 -2.51
CA ALA A 169 9.72 -2.60 -2.74
C ALA A 169 11.22 -2.76 -2.48
N LEU A 170 11.60 -3.55 -1.46
CA LEU A 170 12.99 -3.74 -1.05
C LEU A 170 13.74 -4.74 -1.93
N GLN A 171 13.12 -5.87 -2.27
CA GLN A 171 13.77 -6.96 -3.00
C GLN A 171 13.88 -6.72 -4.50
N GLY A 172 13.20 -5.70 -5.04
CA GLY A 172 13.14 -5.48 -6.47
C GLY A 172 12.52 -6.71 -7.14
N SER A 173 11.25 -6.73 -7.35
CA SER A 173 10.47 -7.86 -7.86
C SER A 173 10.77 -8.21 -9.33
N GLU A 174 12.03 -8.43 -9.68
CA GLU A 174 12.38 -8.94 -10.99
C GLU A 174 11.93 -10.40 -11.11
N GLY A 175 11.13 -10.69 -12.13
CA GLY A 175 10.69 -12.05 -12.45
C GLY A 175 9.29 -12.43 -12.02
N ILE A 176 8.59 -11.59 -11.20
CA ILE A 176 7.30 -11.96 -10.62
C ILE A 176 6.20 -10.94 -10.96
N ARG A 177 6.33 -10.26 -12.07
CA ARG A 177 5.41 -9.22 -12.50
C ARG A 177 4.69 -9.63 -13.76
N THR A 178 3.41 -9.38 -13.83
CA THR A 178 2.62 -9.51 -15.04
C THR A 178 2.28 -8.14 -15.56
N PRO A 179 2.60 -7.82 -16.84
CA PRO A 179 2.13 -6.59 -17.45
C PRO A 179 0.61 -6.53 -17.44
N ALA A 180 0.05 -5.39 -17.07
CA ALA A 180 -1.39 -5.19 -17.03
C ALA A 180 -1.80 -3.78 -17.44
N LEU A 181 -2.95 -3.62 -18.05
CA LEU A 181 -3.64 -2.36 -18.22
C LEU A 181 -4.62 -2.17 -17.07
N ILE A 182 -4.59 -1.00 -16.43
CA ILE A 182 -5.48 -0.71 -15.32
C ILE A 182 -6.26 0.57 -15.60
N LYS A 183 -7.55 0.52 -15.37
CA LYS A 183 -8.44 1.67 -15.44
C LYS A 183 -9.27 1.79 -14.17
N MET A 184 -9.52 3.02 -13.74
CA MET A 184 -10.37 3.31 -12.61
C MET A 184 -11.79 3.65 -13.04
N VAL A 185 -12.78 3.17 -12.30
CA VAL A 185 -14.17 3.63 -12.45
C VAL A 185 -14.37 4.87 -11.61
N LEU A 186 -14.51 6.03 -12.26
CA LEU A 186 -14.67 7.34 -11.61
C LEU A 186 -16.13 7.80 -11.53
N GLN A 187 -17.01 7.25 -12.36
CA GLN A 187 -18.40 7.65 -12.41
C GLN A 187 -19.12 7.30 -11.10
N GLU A 188 -20.03 8.18 -10.69
CA GLU A 188 -20.93 7.92 -9.55
C GLU A 188 -21.81 6.72 -9.83
N SER A 189 -21.49 5.60 -9.18
CA SER A 189 -22.16 4.31 -9.35
C SER A 189 -21.76 3.38 -8.21
N LEU A 190 -22.39 2.23 -8.13
CA LEU A 190 -21.99 1.16 -7.20
C LEU A 190 -20.57 0.62 -7.48
N ALA A 191 -20.04 0.89 -8.68
CA ALA A 191 -18.69 0.48 -9.08
C ALA A 191 -17.62 1.58 -8.89
N ARG A 192 -17.99 2.78 -8.40
CA ARG A 192 -17.01 3.85 -8.17
C ARG A 192 -15.82 3.36 -7.31
N GLY A 193 -14.63 3.67 -7.77
CA GLY A 193 -13.37 3.24 -7.11
C GLY A 193 -12.92 1.82 -7.47
N GLN A 194 -13.67 1.11 -8.32
CA GLN A 194 -13.23 -0.18 -8.85
C GLN A 194 -12.01 0.02 -9.78
N SER A 195 -11.00 -0.83 -9.63
CA SER A 195 -9.95 -1.01 -10.61
C SER A 195 -10.30 -2.13 -11.58
N ILE A 196 -10.30 -1.82 -12.87
CA ILE A 196 -10.48 -2.81 -13.94
C ILE A 196 -9.11 -3.20 -14.44
N VAL A 197 -8.74 -4.45 -14.24
CA VAL A 197 -7.42 -5.01 -14.57
C VAL A 197 -7.53 -5.90 -15.78
N GLY A 198 -6.87 -5.50 -16.88
CA GLY A 198 -6.76 -6.30 -18.11
C GLY A 198 -5.31 -6.74 -18.32
N LEU A 199 -5.09 -8.00 -18.68
CA LEU A 199 -3.77 -8.49 -19.09
C LEU A 199 -3.60 -8.22 -20.58
N THR A 200 -2.56 -7.46 -20.96
CA THR A 200 -2.25 -7.17 -22.37
C THR A 200 -0.77 -7.39 -22.65
N ALA A 201 -0.49 -7.90 -23.83
CA ALA A 201 0.88 -7.95 -24.32
C ALA A 201 1.16 -6.66 -25.12
N GLY A 202 2.17 -5.89 -24.73
CA GLY A 202 2.78 -4.89 -25.60
C GLY A 202 2.59 -3.41 -25.28
N GLU A 203 1.82 -3.02 -24.26
CA GLU A 203 1.73 -1.60 -23.86
C GLU A 203 2.62 -1.29 -22.63
N LYS A 204 2.98 -0.01 -22.43
CA LYS A 204 3.67 0.45 -21.19
C LYS A 204 2.73 0.27 -20.01
N VAL A 205 2.93 -0.76 -19.26
CA VAL A 205 1.96 -1.30 -18.36
C VAL A 205 2.48 -1.24 -16.95
N THR A 206 1.59 -0.92 -16.08
CA THR A 206 1.71 -1.12 -14.64
C THR A 206 1.95 -2.61 -14.36
N MET A 207 2.97 -2.92 -13.61
CA MET A 207 3.33 -4.29 -13.26
C MET A 207 2.57 -4.72 -12.02
N ILE A 208 2.03 -5.92 -12.03
CA ILE A 208 1.29 -6.53 -10.92
C ILE A 208 2.15 -7.63 -10.31
N ALA A 209 2.29 -7.66 -9.00
CA ALA A 209 2.85 -8.81 -8.30
C ALA A 209 1.90 -10.01 -8.43
N THR A 210 2.40 -11.17 -8.85
CA THR A 210 1.61 -12.38 -9.05
C THR A 210 1.61 -13.29 -7.81
N ASP A 211 0.67 -14.24 -7.77
CA ASP A 211 0.54 -15.21 -6.68
C ASP A 211 1.80 -16.06 -6.43
N GLN A 212 2.53 -16.39 -7.50
CA GLN A 212 3.74 -17.23 -7.39
C GLN A 212 4.85 -16.59 -6.58
N GLU A 213 4.95 -15.29 -6.59
CA GLU A 213 5.99 -14.54 -5.87
C GLU A 213 5.76 -14.48 -4.39
N LEU A 214 4.51 -14.36 -4.03
CA LEU A 214 4.12 -14.27 -2.63
C LEU A 214 4.31 -15.61 -1.93
N SER A 215 4.17 -16.72 -2.67
CA SER A 215 4.46 -18.05 -2.14
C SER A 215 5.95 -18.27 -1.89
N ALA A 216 6.81 -17.80 -2.79
CA ALA A 216 8.28 -17.87 -2.63
C ALA A 216 8.84 -16.98 -1.51
N MET A 217 8.07 -15.97 -1.06
CA MET A 217 8.46 -15.08 0.04
C MET A 217 8.04 -15.62 1.42
N ALA A 218 7.18 -16.65 1.45
CA ALA A 218 6.70 -17.30 2.68
C ALA A 218 7.63 -18.45 3.15
N GLU A 219 8.58 -18.88 2.34
CA GLU A 219 9.66 -19.81 2.69
C GLU A 219 10.90 -19.07 3.21
#